data_18478aaf59ea5662cda9916b9058fa0e
#
_entry.id   18478aaf59ea5662cda9916b9058fa0e
#
_cell.length_a   1.000
_cell.length_b   1.000
_cell.length_c   1.000
_cell.angle_alpha   90.00
_cell.angle_beta   90.00
_cell.angle_gamma   90.00
#
_symmetry.space_group_name_H-M   'P 1'
#
loop_
_entity.id
_entity.type
_entity.pdbx_description
1 polymer ?
#
loop_
_entity_poly.entity_id
_entity_poly.type
_entity_poly.pdbx_seq_one_letter_code
_entity_poly.pdbx_strand_id
1 'polypeptide(L)'
;MTMLANAKTYTLSEVLDIKAALPLAEGLLAQRGSELMIDASQVERLGAQSLQILLSAVSTWQADGLSLEFVEPSAPFIQGLELFGIDPESFLSGSHAASGEAS
;
A
#
# COMPACT_ATOMS: atom_id res chain seq x y z
N MET A 1 -7.58 20.47 7.13
CA MET A 1 -7.81 20.08 6.15
C MET A 1 -7.08 19.03 5.71
N THR A 2 -7.47 18.26 5.06
CA THR A 2 -6.74 17.12 4.72
C THR A 2 -6.09 17.28 3.39
N MET A 3 -4.87 16.84 3.31
CA MET A 3 -4.19 16.85 2.09
C MET A 3 -4.74 15.90 1.11
N LEU A 4 -5.48 14.91 1.58
CA LEU A 4 -5.98 13.85 0.71
C LEU A 4 -7.47 13.98 0.47
N ALA A 5 -7.99 15.19 0.45
CA ALA A 5 -9.42 15.39 0.26
C ALA A 5 -9.94 14.77 -1.02
N ASN A 6 -9.10 14.76 -2.06
CA ASN A 6 -9.49 14.18 -3.35
C ASN A 6 -8.91 12.82 -3.59
N ALA A 7 -8.30 12.22 -2.58
CA ALA A 7 -7.69 10.92 -2.75
C ALA A 7 -8.74 9.85 -2.91
N LYS A 8 -8.41 8.84 -3.68
CA LYS A 8 -9.25 7.67 -3.80
C LYS A 8 -8.88 6.66 -2.75
N THR A 9 -9.79 5.78 -2.43
CA THR A 9 -9.53 4.72 -1.46
C THR A 9 -9.65 3.38 -2.15
N TYR A 10 -8.68 2.53 -1.89
CA TYR A 10 -8.68 1.17 -2.40
C TYR A 10 -8.60 0.23 -1.22
N THR A 11 -9.61 -0.63 -1.07
CA THR A 11 -9.68 -1.55 0.06
C THR A 11 -9.09 -2.89 -0.33
N LEU A 12 -8.11 -3.35 0.44
CA LEU A 12 -7.48 -4.64 0.17
C LEU A 12 -8.41 -5.77 0.63
N SER A 13 -8.37 -6.88 -0.11
CA SER A 13 -9.18 -8.02 0.25
C SER A 13 -8.59 -8.75 1.45
N GLU A 14 -9.35 -9.66 2.02
CA GLU A 14 -8.95 -10.36 3.23
C GLU A 14 -7.75 -11.26 3.00
N VAL A 15 -7.72 -11.93 1.87
CA VAL A 15 -6.65 -12.88 1.57
C VAL A 15 -5.88 -12.39 0.36
N LEU A 16 -4.65 -11.99 0.60
CA LEU A 16 -3.79 -11.48 -0.46
C LEU A 16 -2.80 -12.57 -0.84
N ASP A 17 -3.31 -13.63 -1.46
CA ASP A 17 -2.50 -14.75 -1.92
C ASP A 17 -2.15 -14.56 -3.40
N ILE A 18 -1.61 -15.62 -4.00
CA ILE A 18 -1.19 -15.53 -5.39
C ILE A 18 -2.36 -15.28 -6.33
N LYS A 19 -3.56 -15.76 -5.96
CA LYS A 19 -4.73 -15.53 -6.80
C LYS A 19 -5.20 -14.09 -6.75
N ALA A 20 -4.91 -13.40 -5.65
CA ALA A 20 -5.30 -12.02 -5.49
C ALA A 20 -4.33 -11.06 -6.16
N ALA A 21 -3.12 -11.53 -6.51
CA ALA A 21 -2.06 -10.63 -6.96
C ALA A 21 -2.42 -9.90 -8.25
N LEU A 22 -2.92 -10.62 -9.25
CA LEU A 22 -3.24 -9.96 -10.52
C LEU A 22 -4.41 -8.98 -10.39
N PRO A 23 -5.52 -9.35 -9.77
CA PRO A 23 -6.58 -8.35 -9.53
C PRO A 23 -6.10 -7.15 -8.74
N LEU A 24 -5.21 -7.36 -7.78
CA LEU A 24 -4.65 -6.26 -7.01
C LEU A 24 -3.84 -5.33 -7.91
N ALA A 25 -2.99 -5.89 -8.75
CA ALA A 25 -2.18 -5.08 -9.66
C ALA A 25 -3.07 -4.27 -10.59
N GLU A 26 -4.11 -4.90 -11.12
CA GLU A 26 -5.02 -4.22 -12.04
C GLU A 26 -5.80 -3.12 -11.33
N GLY A 27 -6.25 -3.40 -10.12
CA GLY A 27 -6.98 -2.42 -9.34
C GLY A 27 -6.14 -1.20 -9.00
N LEU A 28 -4.90 -1.43 -8.64
CA LEU A 28 -4.00 -0.32 -8.33
C LEU A 28 -3.65 0.49 -9.57
N LEU A 29 -3.41 -0.18 -10.69
CA LEU A 29 -3.13 0.54 -11.93
C LEU A 29 -4.29 1.43 -12.34
N ALA A 30 -5.51 1.00 -12.07
CA ALA A 30 -6.68 1.80 -12.39
C ALA A 30 -6.74 3.07 -11.56
N GLN A 31 -6.03 3.12 -10.44
CA GLN A 31 -6.00 4.29 -9.59
C GLN A 31 -4.78 5.17 -9.83
N ARG A 32 -3.92 4.79 -10.75
CA ARG A 32 -2.70 5.55 -11.00
C ARG A 32 -3.04 6.94 -11.50
N GLY A 33 -2.24 7.91 -11.08
CA GLY A 33 -2.46 9.31 -11.45
C GLY A 33 -3.23 10.10 -10.43
N SER A 34 -3.67 9.47 -9.34
CA SER A 34 -4.36 10.13 -8.25
C SER A 34 -3.71 9.75 -6.95
N GLU A 35 -3.81 10.62 -5.98
CA GLU A 35 -3.40 10.23 -4.64
C GLU A 35 -4.30 9.11 -4.15
N LEU A 36 -3.74 8.20 -3.38
CA LEU A 36 -4.42 6.97 -3.04
C LEU A 36 -4.23 6.61 -1.58
N MET A 37 -5.32 6.23 -0.93
CA MET A 37 -5.28 5.62 0.38
C MET A 37 -5.61 4.14 0.21
N ILE A 38 -4.77 3.28 0.74
CA ILE A 38 -4.99 1.84 0.70
C ILE A 38 -5.44 1.39 2.08
N ASP A 39 -6.66 0.90 2.15
CA ASP A 39 -7.24 0.45 3.40
C ASP A 39 -6.88 -1.02 3.60
N ALA A 40 -6.08 -1.28 4.61
CA ALA A 40 -5.61 -2.64 4.90
C ALA A 40 -6.29 -3.24 6.13
N SER A 41 -7.44 -2.70 6.51
CA SER A 41 -8.11 -3.12 7.74
C SER A 41 -8.67 -4.54 7.65
N GLN A 42 -8.97 -5.02 6.46
CA GLN A 42 -9.58 -6.33 6.31
C GLN A 42 -8.59 -7.44 6.01
N VAL A 43 -7.31 -7.12 5.88
CA VAL A 43 -6.33 -8.11 5.49
C VAL A 43 -6.14 -9.14 6.61
N GLU A 44 -6.30 -10.41 6.27
CA GLU A 44 -6.07 -11.51 7.18
C GLU A 44 -4.83 -12.30 6.82
N ARG A 45 -4.40 -12.24 5.57
CA ARG A 45 -3.24 -12.96 5.11
C ARG A 45 -2.54 -12.18 4.01
N LEU A 46 -1.23 -12.04 4.14
CA LEU A 46 -0.43 -11.31 3.16
C LEU A 46 0.60 -12.26 2.58
N GLY A 47 0.48 -12.55 1.29
CA GLY A 47 1.43 -13.40 0.60
C GLY A 47 2.48 -12.60 -0.15
N ALA A 48 3.54 -13.29 -0.55
CA ALA A 48 4.69 -12.65 -1.16
C ALA A 48 4.36 -11.97 -2.47
N GLN A 49 3.53 -12.59 -3.30
CA GLN A 49 3.21 -12.04 -4.61
C GLN A 49 2.46 -10.72 -4.46
N SER A 50 1.47 -10.69 -3.58
CA SER A 50 0.72 -9.46 -3.37
C SER A 50 1.59 -8.40 -2.72
N LEU A 51 2.49 -8.80 -1.83
CA LEU A 51 3.40 -7.84 -1.22
C LEU A 51 4.28 -7.19 -2.29
N GLN A 52 4.78 -7.96 -3.26
CA GLN A 52 5.57 -7.40 -4.34
C GLN A 52 4.77 -6.36 -5.12
N ILE A 53 3.48 -6.62 -5.33
CA ILE A 53 2.63 -5.67 -6.02
C ILE A 53 2.53 -4.37 -5.22
N LEU A 54 2.36 -4.49 -3.90
CA LEU A 54 2.25 -3.30 -3.05
C LEU A 54 3.55 -2.52 -3.04
N LEU A 55 4.68 -3.19 -3.00
CA LEU A 55 5.98 -2.51 -3.04
C LEU A 55 6.16 -1.77 -4.36
N SER A 56 5.74 -2.39 -5.46
CA SER A 56 5.79 -1.75 -6.76
C SER A 56 4.90 -0.52 -6.80
N ALA A 57 3.74 -0.59 -6.15
CA ALA A 57 2.84 0.56 -6.12
C ALA A 57 3.47 1.72 -5.36
N VAL A 58 4.12 1.45 -4.24
CA VAL A 58 4.79 2.50 -3.49
C VAL A 58 5.81 3.21 -4.37
N SER A 59 6.63 2.43 -5.09
CA SER A 59 7.62 3.00 -5.99
C SER A 59 6.99 3.82 -7.10
N THR A 60 5.90 3.31 -7.67
CA THR A 60 5.24 3.99 -8.78
C THR A 60 4.68 5.34 -8.33
N TRP A 61 3.99 5.35 -7.20
CA TRP A 61 3.41 6.61 -6.71
C TRP A 61 4.50 7.61 -6.35
N GLN A 62 5.60 7.13 -5.77
CA GLN A 62 6.71 8.02 -5.47
C GLN A 62 7.29 8.63 -6.75
N ALA A 63 7.44 7.82 -7.78
CA ALA A 63 7.97 8.31 -9.05
C ALA A 63 7.03 9.33 -9.68
N ASP A 64 5.73 9.16 -9.46
CA ASP A 64 4.74 10.08 -9.99
C ASP A 64 4.58 11.35 -9.14
N GLY A 65 5.24 11.40 -7.99
CA GLY A 65 5.12 12.55 -7.09
C GLY A 65 3.78 12.63 -6.39
N LEU A 66 3.09 11.51 -6.26
CA LEU A 66 1.78 11.46 -5.64
C LEU A 66 1.84 10.66 -4.35
N SER A 67 0.99 11.04 -3.41
CA SER A 67 0.94 10.35 -2.13
C SER A 67 0.22 9.02 -2.23
N LEU A 68 0.76 8.03 -1.57
CA LEU A 68 0.10 6.75 -1.40
C LEU A 68 0.26 6.39 0.07
N GLU A 69 -0.86 6.23 0.77
CA GLU A 69 -0.83 5.95 2.20
C GLU A 69 -1.56 4.65 2.49
N PHE A 70 -1.02 3.89 3.43
CA PHE A 70 -1.73 2.72 3.95
C PHE A 70 -2.42 3.14 5.22
N VAL A 71 -3.73 2.89 5.30
CA VAL A 71 -4.51 3.29 6.46
C VAL A 71 -5.12 2.05 7.12
N GLU A 72 -5.31 2.12 8.41
CA GLU A 72 -5.97 1.08 9.20
C GLU A 72 -5.35 -0.30 8.99
N PRO A 73 -4.02 -0.44 9.07
CA PRO A 73 -3.43 -1.76 8.84
C PRO A 73 -3.87 -2.75 9.92
N SER A 74 -4.34 -3.91 9.48
CA SER A 74 -4.73 -4.95 10.41
C SER A 74 -3.49 -5.57 11.04
N ALA A 75 -3.69 -6.25 12.17
CA ALA A 75 -2.58 -6.94 12.80
C ALA A 75 -1.97 -8.00 11.88
N PRO A 76 -2.77 -8.82 11.18
CA PRO A 76 -2.18 -9.77 10.23
C PRO A 76 -1.38 -9.11 9.11
N PHE A 77 -1.80 -7.93 8.66
CA PHE A 77 -1.04 -7.22 7.65
C PHE A 77 0.33 -6.82 8.18
N ILE A 78 0.35 -6.26 9.39
CA ILE A 78 1.60 -5.86 10.01
C ILE A 78 2.50 -7.07 10.27
N GLN A 79 1.92 -8.15 10.79
CA GLN A 79 2.67 -9.37 11.04
C GLN A 79 3.24 -9.94 9.73
N GLY A 80 2.47 -9.86 8.66
CA GLY A 80 2.94 -10.32 7.36
C GLY A 80 4.15 -9.55 6.88
N LEU A 81 4.13 -8.23 7.06
CA LEU A 81 5.30 -7.42 6.69
C LEU A 81 6.52 -7.87 7.49
N GLU A 82 6.34 -8.08 8.79
CA GLU A 82 7.46 -8.49 9.63
C GLU A 82 8.01 -9.85 9.24
N LEU A 83 7.12 -10.77 8.87
CA LEU A 83 7.56 -12.10 8.46
C LEU A 83 8.39 -12.06 7.18
N PHE A 84 8.15 -11.08 6.34
CA PHE A 84 8.93 -10.91 5.12
C PHE A 84 10.14 -10.02 5.34
N GLY A 85 10.44 -9.67 6.59
CA GLY A 85 11.62 -8.88 6.90
C GLY A 85 11.47 -7.41 6.63
N ILE A 86 10.25 -6.92 6.52
CA ILE A 86 9.98 -5.52 6.24
C ILE A 86 9.55 -4.84 7.52
N ASP A 87 10.20 -3.71 7.82
CA ASP A 87 9.82 -2.90 8.97
C ASP A 87 8.48 -2.23 8.66
N PRO A 88 7.40 -2.59 9.38
CA PRO A 88 6.09 -2.02 9.07
C PRO A 88 6.04 -0.51 9.15
N GLU A 89 6.71 0.06 10.14
CA GLU A 89 6.68 1.49 10.31
C GLU A 89 7.30 2.19 9.11
N SER A 90 8.42 1.68 8.65
CA SER A 90 9.09 2.22 7.50
C SER A 90 8.26 2.06 6.24
N PHE A 91 7.67 0.89 6.06
CA PHE A 91 6.87 0.61 4.88
C PHE A 91 5.66 1.55 4.83
N LEU A 92 4.94 1.66 5.94
CA LEU A 92 3.72 2.45 5.96
C LEU A 92 3.98 3.94 5.81
N SER A 93 5.07 4.44 6.38
CA SER A 93 5.36 5.86 6.28
C SER A 93 6.18 6.20 5.05
N GLY A 94 6.91 5.24 4.51
CA GLY A 94 7.74 5.49 3.34
C GLY A 94 6.97 5.74 2.08
N SER A 95 5.65 5.58 2.12
CA SER A 95 4.82 5.85 0.96
C SER A 95 4.59 7.34 0.73
N HIS A 96 5.07 8.18 1.62
CA HIS A 96 4.88 9.62 1.47
C HIS A 96 6.03 10.18 0.65
N ALA A 97 5.71 10.71 -0.50
CA ALA A 97 6.73 11.23 -1.37
C ALA A 97 7.54 12.33 -0.71
N ALA A 98 6.87 13.11 0.07
CA ALA A 98 7.54 14.27 0.63
C ALA A 98 8.55 13.93 1.67
N SER A 99 8.51 12.76 2.15
CA SER A 99 9.34 12.43 3.24
C SER A 99 10.77 12.50 2.87
N GLY A 100 10.99 12.61 1.76
CA GLY A 100 12.33 12.73 1.58
C GLY A 100 12.92 13.60 2.53
N GLU A 101 12.64 13.41 3.27
CA GLU A 101 13.36 13.85 3.80
C GLU A 101 14.06 13.66 4.46
N ALA A 102 13.91 13.69 4.58
CA ALA A 102 14.56 13.80 5.17
C ALA A 102 15.33 13.20 5.54
N SER A 103 15.38 12.97 5.57
CA SER A 103 16.04 12.59 5.78
C SER A 103 16.63 12.30 5.69
#